data_b309f596bdcd6b15c5e428b4dec2e1e3
#
_entry.id   b309f596bdcd6b15c5e428b4dec2e1e3
#
_cell.length_a   1.000
_cell.length_b   1.000
_cell.length_c   1.000
_cell.angle_alpha   90.00
_cell.angle_beta   90.00
_cell.angle_gamma   90.00
#
_symmetry.space_group_name_H-M   'P 1'
#
loop_
_entity.id
_entity.type
_entity.pdbx_description
1 polymer ?
#
loop_
_entity_poly.entity_id
_entity_poly.type
_entity_poly.pdbx_seq_one_letter_code
_entity_poly.pdbx_strand_id
1 'polypeptide(L)'
;EKRYPVVVVLDGDYLFEPVAGMVDYYSYWKDIPEMIVVGINQDGIRMEDTAYGENSLPADKGAKFFEFIGMELLASLDQKYRTSNFRMIVGHDFTANFINYYLLKQEPIFKGYINLSPDLAPEVANWVTDALETSESKKWFYLATSNEDIPALKSGIASFDNQLKNINNKLVSYKFEE
;
A
#
# COMPACT_ATOMS: atom_id res chain seq x y z
N GLU A 1 11.36 20.81 15.63
CA GLU A 1 10.68 21.13 14.36
C GLU A 1 9.70 20.03 14.01
N LYS A 2 8.44 20.40 13.61
CA LYS A 2 7.39 19.41 13.28
C LYS A 2 7.75 18.64 12.01
N ARG A 3 7.64 17.32 12.06
CA ARG A 3 7.81 16.41 10.92
C ARG A 3 6.48 15.75 10.58
N TYR A 4 6.28 15.43 9.31
CA TYR A 4 5.01 14.98 8.77
C TYR A 4 5.10 13.54 8.26
N PRO A 5 4.12 12.68 8.57
CA PRO A 5 3.94 11.40 7.89
C PRO A 5 3.85 11.59 6.37
N VAL A 6 4.20 10.55 5.63
CA VAL A 6 4.10 10.53 4.16
C VAL A 6 3.10 9.48 3.73
N VAL A 7 2.20 9.85 2.82
CA VAL A 7 1.29 8.91 2.13
C VAL A 7 1.66 8.91 0.65
N VAL A 8 2.16 7.77 0.16
CA VAL A 8 2.41 7.55 -1.26
C VAL A 8 1.17 6.93 -1.89
N VAL A 9 0.64 7.55 -2.91
CA VAL A 9 -0.59 7.13 -3.60
C VAL A 9 -0.22 6.72 -5.01
N LEU A 10 -0.29 5.42 -5.31
CA LEU A 10 -0.22 4.91 -6.67
C LEU A 10 -1.54 5.20 -7.39
N ASP A 11 -1.56 5.06 -8.72
CA ASP A 11 -2.71 5.49 -9.52
C ASP A 11 -3.11 6.96 -9.22
N GLY A 12 -2.11 7.82 -9.09
CA GLY A 12 -2.30 9.22 -8.69
C GLY A 12 -3.16 10.04 -9.64
N ASP A 13 -3.35 9.59 -10.86
CA ASP A 13 -4.24 10.18 -11.87
C ASP A 13 -5.70 10.22 -11.42
N TYR A 14 -6.17 9.26 -10.60
CA TYR A 14 -7.54 9.24 -10.08
C TYR A 14 -7.65 9.07 -8.56
N LEU A 15 -6.64 8.52 -7.87
CA LEU A 15 -6.67 8.35 -6.41
C LEU A 15 -6.10 9.53 -5.63
N PHE A 16 -5.26 10.36 -6.24
CA PHE A 16 -4.61 11.45 -5.52
C PHE A 16 -5.61 12.41 -4.88
N GLU A 17 -6.56 12.93 -5.64
CA GLU A 17 -7.52 13.91 -5.14
C GLU A 17 -8.40 13.36 -4.01
N PRO A 18 -9.02 12.16 -4.12
CA PRO A 18 -9.79 11.58 -3.01
C PRO A 18 -8.95 11.38 -1.74
N VAL A 19 -7.74 10.84 -1.86
CA VAL A 19 -6.88 10.58 -0.69
C VAL A 19 -6.41 11.89 -0.06
N ALA A 20 -5.98 12.86 -0.87
CA ALA A 20 -5.55 14.17 -0.38
C ALA A 20 -6.70 14.91 0.31
N GLY A 21 -7.90 14.86 -0.27
CA GLY A 21 -9.11 15.46 0.32
C GLY A 21 -9.49 14.81 1.65
N MET A 22 -9.38 13.49 1.79
CA MET A 22 -9.59 12.80 3.06
C MET A 22 -8.53 13.19 4.10
N VAL A 23 -7.26 13.24 3.70
CA VAL A 23 -6.18 13.67 4.60
C VAL A 23 -6.40 15.10 5.08
N ASP A 24 -6.77 16.03 4.19
CA ASP A 24 -7.08 17.41 4.55
C ASP A 24 -8.26 17.48 5.53
N TYR A 25 -9.36 16.81 5.22
CA TYR A 25 -10.56 16.78 6.06
C TYR A 25 -10.28 16.24 7.47
N TYR A 26 -9.71 15.05 7.58
CA TYR A 26 -9.47 14.42 8.89
C TYR A 26 -8.35 15.10 9.69
N SER A 27 -7.36 15.70 9.03
CA SER A 27 -6.33 16.46 9.73
C SER A 27 -6.85 17.79 10.27
N TYR A 28 -7.81 18.43 9.57
CA TYR A 28 -8.51 19.62 10.07
C TYR A 28 -9.23 19.34 11.38
N TRP A 29 -9.94 18.21 11.48
CA TRP A 29 -10.62 17.76 12.70
C TRP A 29 -9.71 17.13 13.73
N LYS A 30 -8.41 16.98 13.44
CA LYS A 30 -7.39 16.36 14.31
C LYS A 30 -7.61 14.88 14.59
N ASP A 31 -8.36 14.19 13.76
CA ASP A 31 -8.55 12.73 13.84
C ASP A 31 -7.28 12.01 13.37
N ILE A 32 -6.55 12.62 12.42
CA ILE A 32 -5.22 12.17 11.98
C ILE A 32 -4.24 13.36 12.00
N PRO A 33 -2.91 13.12 12.03
CA PRO A 33 -1.94 14.19 11.86
C PRO A 33 -1.98 14.76 10.43
N GLU A 34 -1.54 15.99 10.25
CA GLU A 34 -1.23 16.53 8.92
C GLU A 34 -0.16 15.67 8.25
N MET A 35 -0.34 15.35 6.97
CA MET A 35 0.52 14.45 6.20
C MET A 35 0.96 15.08 4.88
N ILE A 36 2.08 14.61 4.36
CA ILE A 36 2.50 14.89 2.98
C ILE A 36 1.92 13.80 2.10
N VAL A 37 1.05 14.16 1.16
CA VAL A 37 0.47 13.23 0.18
C VAL A 37 1.23 13.35 -1.13
N VAL A 38 1.70 12.23 -1.67
CA VAL A 38 2.49 12.15 -2.90
C VAL A 38 1.78 11.21 -3.87
N GLY A 39 1.21 11.75 -4.93
CA GLY A 39 0.61 10.96 -6.01
C GLY A 39 1.62 10.60 -7.09
N ILE A 40 1.62 9.35 -7.53
CA ILE A 40 2.38 8.89 -8.69
C ILE A 40 1.38 8.62 -9.81
N ASN A 41 1.44 9.44 -10.85
CA ASN A 41 0.60 9.25 -12.02
C ASN A 41 1.14 8.10 -12.87
N GLN A 42 0.30 7.13 -13.18
CA GLN A 42 0.63 5.92 -13.95
C GLN A 42 -0.26 5.75 -15.18
N ASP A 43 -0.90 6.83 -15.63
CA ASP A 43 -1.77 6.79 -16.81
C ASP A 43 -1.04 6.21 -18.02
N GLY A 44 -1.62 5.15 -18.60
CA GLY A 44 -1.08 4.44 -19.76
C GLY A 44 0.10 3.50 -19.51
N ILE A 45 0.73 3.51 -18.32
CA ILE A 45 1.89 2.65 -17.98
C ILE A 45 1.69 1.77 -16.76
N ARG A 46 0.54 1.84 -16.14
CA ARG A 46 0.19 1.12 -14.89
C ARG A 46 0.51 -0.37 -14.94
N MET A 47 0.13 -1.06 -16.00
CA MET A 47 0.36 -2.50 -16.18
C MET A 47 1.85 -2.86 -16.24
N GLU A 48 2.67 -1.98 -16.82
CA GLU A 48 4.11 -2.18 -16.94
C GLU A 48 4.81 -1.93 -15.60
N ASP A 49 4.39 -0.88 -14.88
CA ASP A 49 4.95 -0.50 -13.58
C ASP A 49 4.60 -1.51 -12.48
N THR A 50 3.54 -2.29 -12.66
CA THR A 50 3.11 -3.31 -11.69
C THR A 50 3.39 -4.74 -12.14
N ALA A 51 4.13 -4.91 -13.25
CA ALA A 51 4.42 -6.22 -13.82
C ALA A 51 5.16 -7.13 -12.84
N TYR A 52 4.76 -8.39 -12.82
CA TYR A 52 5.41 -9.47 -12.06
C TYR A 52 5.68 -10.68 -12.96
N GLY A 53 6.68 -11.48 -12.58
CA GLY A 53 7.08 -12.68 -13.29
C GLY A 53 6.32 -13.93 -12.86
N GLU A 54 6.68 -15.06 -13.41
CA GLU A 54 6.09 -16.38 -13.08
C GLU A 54 6.24 -16.76 -11.60
N ASN A 55 7.25 -16.19 -10.93
CA ASN A 55 7.48 -16.34 -9.49
C ASN A 55 6.64 -15.37 -8.63
N SER A 56 5.68 -14.67 -9.21
CA SER A 56 4.84 -13.66 -8.56
C SER A 56 5.59 -12.47 -7.92
N LEU A 57 6.87 -12.26 -8.24
CA LEU A 57 7.66 -11.12 -7.78
C LEU A 57 7.76 -10.04 -8.86
N PRO A 58 7.95 -8.76 -8.48
CA PRO A 58 8.14 -7.68 -9.45
C PRO A 58 9.20 -8.01 -10.49
N ALA A 59 8.88 -7.83 -11.76
CA ALA A 59 9.76 -8.13 -12.89
C ALA A 59 9.84 -6.94 -13.85
N ASP A 60 10.86 -6.91 -14.69
CA ASP A 60 11.07 -5.93 -15.76
C ASP A 60 10.94 -4.46 -15.27
N LYS A 61 9.95 -3.73 -15.78
CA LYS A 61 9.67 -2.36 -15.37
C LYS A 61 9.11 -2.32 -13.92
N GLY A 62 8.33 -3.32 -13.50
CA GLY A 62 7.84 -3.43 -12.14
C GLY A 62 8.97 -3.51 -11.11
N ALA A 63 10.04 -4.24 -11.38
CA ALA A 63 11.20 -4.28 -10.49
C ALA A 63 11.89 -2.91 -10.39
N LYS A 64 12.05 -2.21 -11.52
CA LYS A 64 12.64 -0.85 -11.54
C LYS A 64 11.76 0.17 -10.82
N PHE A 65 10.44 0.09 -11.00
CA PHE A 65 9.49 0.96 -10.32
C PHE A 65 9.48 0.72 -8.82
N PHE A 66 9.61 -0.53 -8.40
CA PHE A 66 9.78 -0.90 -7.00
C PHE A 66 11.02 -0.25 -6.38
N GLU A 67 12.17 -0.33 -7.06
CA GLU A 67 13.41 0.32 -6.63
C GLU A 67 13.29 1.85 -6.62
N PHE A 68 12.71 2.44 -7.65
CA PHE A 68 12.49 3.89 -7.75
C PHE A 68 11.74 4.44 -6.53
N ILE A 69 10.59 3.85 -6.17
CA ILE A 69 9.83 4.32 -4.99
C ILE A 69 10.66 4.15 -3.72
N GLY A 70 11.26 2.97 -3.52
CA GLY A 70 11.96 2.65 -2.28
C GLY A 70 13.26 3.41 -2.08
N MET A 71 14.01 3.66 -3.14
CA MET A 71 15.37 4.20 -3.04
C MET A 71 15.50 5.65 -3.50
N GLU A 72 14.75 6.07 -4.52
CA GLU A 72 14.91 7.40 -5.10
C GLU A 72 13.83 8.37 -4.60
N LEU A 73 12.54 8.01 -4.77
CA LEU A 73 11.43 8.88 -4.40
C LEU A 73 11.45 9.23 -2.91
N LEU A 74 11.49 8.23 -2.04
CA LEU A 74 11.47 8.47 -0.59
C LEU A 74 12.72 9.23 -0.13
N ALA A 75 13.89 8.93 -0.64
CA ALA A 75 15.12 9.68 -0.33
C ALA A 75 15.02 11.15 -0.78
N SER A 76 14.45 11.41 -1.96
CA SER A 76 14.21 12.78 -2.46
C SER A 76 13.22 13.54 -1.59
N LEU A 77 12.16 12.87 -1.12
CA LEU A 77 11.18 13.48 -0.20
C LEU A 77 11.82 13.84 1.15
N ASP A 78 12.63 12.95 1.71
CA ASP A 78 13.34 13.18 2.98
C ASP A 78 14.32 14.35 2.90
N GLN A 79 14.93 14.57 1.74
CA GLN A 79 15.83 15.71 1.51
C GLN A 79 15.09 17.04 1.33
N LYS A 80 13.92 17.01 0.70
CA LYS A 80 13.17 18.23 0.33
C LYS A 80 12.16 18.67 1.39
N TYR A 81 11.64 17.74 2.17
CA TYR A 81 10.53 17.98 3.09
C TYR A 81 10.83 17.46 4.50
N ARG A 82 10.15 17.98 5.48
CA ARG A 82 10.23 17.55 6.88
C ARG A 82 9.42 16.27 7.11
N THR A 83 9.85 15.19 6.52
CA THR A 83 9.21 13.87 6.64
C THR A 83 9.47 13.23 8.00
N SER A 84 8.54 12.41 8.48
CA SER A 84 8.71 11.52 9.62
C SER A 84 8.95 10.08 9.15
N ASN A 85 9.30 9.20 10.09
CA ASN A 85 9.48 7.77 9.81
C ASN A 85 8.16 7.00 9.63
N PHE A 86 7.01 7.66 9.79
CA PHE A 86 5.72 7.04 9.51
C PHE A 86 5.36 7.25 8.04
N ARG A 87 5.30 6.17 7.30
CA ARG A 87 4.98 6.18 5.87
C ARG A 87 3.87 5.18 5.58
N MET A 88 2.94 5.59 4.73
CA MET A 88 1.85 4.75 4.23
C MET A 88 1.91 4.69 2.71
N ILE A 89 1.37 3.62 2.14
CA ILE A 89 1.22 3.46 0.69
C ILE A 89 -0.19 2.99 0.36
N VAL A 90 -0.74 3.54 -0.71
CA VAL A 90 -2.10 3.26 -1.20
C VAL A 90 -2.02 2.73 -2.62
N GLY A 91 -2.77 1.70 -2.92
CA GLY A 91 -2.93 1.16 -4.27
C GLY A 91 -4.32 0.59 -4.50
N HIS A 92 -4.68 0.45 -5.76
CA HIS A 92 -5.95 -0.10 -6.20
C HIS A 92 -5.71 -1.17 -7.27
N ASP A 93 -6.41 -2.31 -7.20
CA ASP A 93 -6.33 -3.38 -8.19
C ASP A 93 -4.86 -3.88 -8.35
N PHE A 94 -4.24 -3.74 -9.51
CA PHE A 94 -2.84 -4.15 -9.76
C PHE A 94 -1.84 -3.39 -8.88
N THR A 95 -2.06 -2.11 -8.63
CA THR A 95 -1.17 -1.34 -7.75
C THR A 95 -1.34 -1.73 -6.30
N ALA A 96 -2.53 -2.19 -5.88
CA ALA A 96 -2.75 -2.77 -4.56
C ALA A 96 -1.99 -4.11 -4.39
N ASN A 97 -1.91 -4.96 -5.44
CA ASN A 97 -0.99 -6.08 -5.42
C ASN A 97 0.45 -5.62 -5.23
N PHE A 98 0.88 -4.65 -6.03
CA PHE A 98 2.26 -4.17 -6.08
C PHE A 98 2.75 -3.58 -4.76
N ILE A 99 1.95 -2.80 -4.04
CA ILE A 99 2.38 -2.18 -2.78
C ILE A 99 2.74 -3.20 -1.71
N ASN A 100 2.19 -4.40 -1.77
CA ASN A 100 2.42 -5.46 -0.80
C ASN A 100 3.86 -6.01 -0.84
N TYR A 101 4.56 -5.88 -1.96
CA TYR A 101 5.97 -6.29 -2.06
C TYR A 101 6.90 -5.52 -1.11
N TYR A 102 6.54 -4.30 -0.71
CA TYR A 102 7.30 -3.55 0.30
C TYR A 102 7.20 -4.17 1.69
N LEU A 103 6.13 -4.89 1.99
CA LEU A 103 5.96 -5.59 3.26
C LEU A 103 6.89 -6.81 3.36
N LEU A 104 7.27 -7.40 2.21
CA LEU A 104 8.12 -8.60 2.14
C LEU A 104 9.62 -8.30 2.33
N LYS A 105 9.99 -7.04 2.46
CA LYS A 105 11.38 -6.67 2.76
C LYS A 105 11.74 -7.00 4.20
N GLN A 106 13.00 -7.35 4.44
CA GLN A 106 13.51 -7.58 5.79
C GLN A 106 13.25 -6.38 6.71
N GLU A 107 13.39 -5.16 6.19
CA GLU A 107 13.01 -3.91 6.86
C GLU A 107 11.97 -3.17 6.02
N PRO A 108 10.68 -3.41 6.25
CA PRO A 108 9.62 -2.75 5.50
C PRO A 108 9.62 -1.25 5.71
N ILE A 109 9.74 -0.49 4.63
CA ILE A 109 9.83 0.98 4.63
C ILE A 109 8.50 1.68 4.89
N PHE A 110 7.38 0.99 4.69
CA PHE A 110 6.05 1.47 5.03
C PHE A 110 5.53 0.81 6.29
N LYS A 111 4.73 1.56 7.05
CA LYS A 111 4.03 1.09 8.25
C LYS A 111 2.53 0.92 8.01
N GLY A 112 1.98 1.60 7.01
CA GLY A 112 0.58 1.49 6.63
C GLY A 112 0.44 1.07 5.17
N TYR A 113 -0.49 0.16 4.90
CA TYR A 113 -0.82 -0.38 3.59
C TYR A 113 -2.33 -0.26 3.39
N ILE A 114 -2.76 0.45 2.35
CA ILE A 114 -4.16 0.59 1.99
C ILE A 114 -4.37 -0.10 0.65
N ASN A 115 -5.03 -1.24 0.71
CA ASN A 115 -5.32 -2.11 -0.43
C ASN A 115 -6.78 -1.95 -0.82
N LEU A 116 -7.02 -1.37 -1.98
CA LEU A 116 -8.36 -1.18 -2.55
C LEU A 116 -8.56 -2.19 -3.68
N SER A 117 -9.51 -3.10 -3.52
CA SER A 117 -9.85 -4.15 -4.50
C SER A 117 -8.63 -4.84 -5.12
N PRO A 118 -7.68 -5.40 -4.34
CA PRO A 118 -6.43 -5.90 -4.87
C PRO A 118 -6.61 -7.12 -5.78
N ASP A 119 -6.04 -7.09 -6.98
CA ASP A 119 -5.85 -8.26 -7.85
C ASP A 119 -4.49 -8.90 -7.55
N LEU A 120 -4.48 -9.80 -6.58
CA LEU A 120 -3.25 -10.37 -6.03
C LEU A 120 -2.64 -11.43 -6.96
N ALA A 121 -1.34 -11.33 -7.19
CA ALA A 121 -0.56 -12.42 -7.79
C ALA A 121 -0.61 -13.68 -6.91
N PRO A 122 -0.45 -14.89 -7.47
CA PRO A 122 -0.81 -16.16 -6.83
C PRO A 122 -0.32 -16.36 -5.40
N GLU A 123 0.91 -15.98 -5.06
CA GLU A 123 1.49 -16.26 -3.75
C GLU A 123 1.44 -15.06 -2.79
N VAL A 124 1.05 -13.89 -3.27
CA VAL A 124 1.17 -12.63 -2.49
C VAL A 124 0.32 -12.65 -1.23
N ALA A 125 -0.89 -13.20 -1.28
CA ALA A 125 -1.74 -13.30 -0.09
C ALA A 125 -1.07 -14.07 1.06
N ASN A 126 -0.45 -15.20 0.75
CA ASN A 126 0.26 -16.03 1.73
C ASN A 126 1.48 -15.28 2.29
N TRP A 127 2.29 -14.69 1.42
CA TRP A 127 3.49 -13.95 1.84
C TRP A 127 3.16 -12.75 2.71
N VAL A 128 2.11 -12.01 2.38
CA VAL A 128 1.65 -10.87 3.18
C VAL A 128 1.18 -11.33 4.56
N THR A 129 0.40 -12.40 4.61
CA THR A 129 -0.08 -12.98 5.87
C THR A 129 1.09 -13.39 6.76
N ASP A 130 2.07 -14.13 6.22
CA ASP A 130 3.27 -14.56 6.94
C ASP A 130 4.10 -13.36 7.42
N ALA A 131 4.29 -12.35 6.57
CA ALA A 131 5.04 -11.14 6.92
C ALA A 131 4.37 -10.31 8.02
N LEU A 132 3.04 -10.25 8.03
CA LEU A 132 2.28 -9.59 9.09
C LEU A 132 2.31 -10.39 10.39
N GLU A 133 2.12 -11.72 10.32
CA GLU A 133 2.18 -12.59 11.49
C GLU A 133 3.52 -12.50 12.21
N THR A 134 4.62 -12.44 11.46
CA THR A 134 5.99 -12.39 11.98
C THR A 134 6.54 -10.98 12.18
N SER A 135 5.74 -9.93 11.92
CA SER A 135 6.22 -8.55 12.01
C SER A 135 6.64 -8.17 13.43
N GLU A 136 7.84 -7.65 13.57
CA GLU A 136 8.39 -7.12 14.83
C GLU A 136 8.11 -5.63 15.05
N SER A 137 7.41 -4.97 14.14
CA SER A 137 7.05 -3.56 14.23
C SER A 137 5.58 -3.31 13.91
N LYS A 138 5.03 -2.22 14.47
CA LYS A 138 3.63 -1.86 14.23
C LYS A 138 3.34 -1.71 12.74
N LYS A 139 2.28 -2.37 12.28
CA LYS A 139 1.73 -2.29 10.93
C LYS A 139 0.24 -1.95 10.98
N TRP A 140 -0.19 -1.14 10.02
CA TRP A 140 -1.60 -0.89 9.72
C TRP A 140 -1.89 -1.45 8.34
N PHE A 141 -2.80 -2.38 8.26
CA PHE A 141 -3.20 -3.02 7.01
C PHE A 141 -4.70 -2.84 6.82
N TYR A 142 -5.05 -2.12 5.77
CA TYR A 142 -6.43 -1.88 5.39
C TYR A 142 -6.70 -2.59 4.07
N LEU A 143 -7.79 -3.34 4.01
CA LEU A 143 -8.27 -4.05 2.85
C LEU A 143 -9.71 -3.65 2.58
N ALA A 144 -10.02 -3.27 1.35
CA ALA A 144 -11.38 -2.99 0.93
C ALA A 144 -11.71 -3.70 -0.38
N THR A 145 -12.99 -3.97 -0.57
CA THR A 145 -13.58 -4.44 -1.84
C THR A 145 -14.79 -3.59 -2.18
N SER A 146 -15.26 -3.67 -3.41
CA SER A 146 -16.48 -2.99 -3.86
C SER A 146 -17.55 -4.00 -4.24
N ASN A 147 -18.81 -3.65 -4.05
CA ASN A 147 -19.94 -4.44 -4.54
C ASN A 147 -19.94 -4.59 -6.06
N GLU A 148 -19.28 -3.69 -6.78
CA GLU A 148 -19.14 -3.71 -8.24
C GLU A 148 -17.93 -4.52 -8.72
N ASP A 149 -17.07 -5.01 -7.82
CA ASP A 149 -15.93 -5.85 -8.20
C ASP A 149 -16.41 -7.16 -8.85
N ILE A 150 -15.67 -7.63 -9.84
CA ILE A 150 -15.99 -8.89 -10.52
C ILE A 150 -15.95 -10.09 -9.56
N PRO A 151 -16.77 -11.13 -9.73
CA PRO A 151 -16.87 -12.26 -8.80
C PRO A 151 -15.55 -12.96 -8.47
N ALA A 152 -14.65 -13.09 -9.46
CA ALA A 152 -13.35 -13.71 -9.26
C ALA A 152 -12.48 -12.91 -8.29
N LEU A 153 -12.44 -11.57 -8.45
CA LEU A 153 -11.71 -10.66 -7.60
C LEU A 153 -12.27 -10.69 -6.17
N LYS A 154 -13.58 -10.58 -6.00
CA LYS A 154 -14.26 -10.71 -4.70
C LYS A 154 -13.91 -11.99 -3.97
N SER A 155 -13.90 -13.12 -4.68
CA SER A 155 -13.54 -14.42 -4.10
C SER A 155 -12.09 -14.45 -3.60
N GLY A 156 -11.16 -13.89 -4.37
CA GLY A 156 -9.76 -13.75 -3.97
C GLY A 156 -9.59 -12.86 -2.73
N ILE A 157 -10.26 -11.69 -2.73
CA ILE A 157 -10.24 -10.75 -1.61
C ILE A 157 -10.87 -11.37 -0.36
N ALA A 158 -11.99 -12.08 -0.46
CA ALA A 158 -12.62 -12.76 0.67
C ALA A 158 -11.73 -13.85 1.26
N SER A 159 -10.99 -14.60 0.43
CA SER A 159 -10.00 -15.56 0.90
C SER A 159 -8.85 -14.89 1.65
N PHE A 160 -8.36 -13.79 1.13
CA PHE A 160 -7.29 -12.99 1.75
C PHE A 160 -7.75 -12.36 3.07
N ASP A 161 -8.96 -11.79 3.12
CA ASP A 161 -9.57 -11.27 4.35
C ASP A 161 -9.66 -12.34 5.44
N ASN A 162 -10.06 -13.56 5.08
CA ASN A 162 -10.11 -14.68 6.03
C ASN A 162 -8.72 -15.03 6.59
N GLN A 163 -7.67 -14.96 5.78
CA GLN A 163 -6.29 -15.15 6.27
C GLN A 163 -5.90 -14.04 7.24
N LEU A 164 -6.12 -12.78 6.86
CA LEU A 164 -5.74 -11.61 7.66
C LEU A 164 -6.47 -11.53 9.01
N LYS A 165 -7.74 -11.93 9.08
CA LYS A 165 -8.52 -12.01 10.32
C LYS A 165 -7.96 -13.00 11.33
N ASN A 166 -7.22 -14.01 10.88
CA ASN A 166 -6.64 -15.04 11.73
C ASN A 166 -5.24 -14.68 12.25
N ILE A 167 -4.65 -13.55 11.83
CA ILE A 167 -3.36 -13.09 12.32
C ILE A 167 -3.42 -12.83 13.82
N ASN A 168 -2.50 -13.46 14.57
CA ASN A 168 -2.38 -13.31 16.02
C ASN A 168 -1.14 -12.48 16.41
N ASN A 169 -0.97 -11.32 15.80
CA ASN A 169 0.12 -10.41 16.11
C ASN A 169 -0.42 -9.07 16.62
N LYS A 170 -0.19 -8.76 17.90
CA LYS A 170 -0.65 -7.52 18.56
C LYS A 170 -0.05 -6.24 17.97
N LEU A 171 1.00 -6.34 17.16
CA LEU A 171 1.61 -5.21 16.46
C LEU A 171 0.90 -4.89 15.14
N VAL A 172 -0.01 -5.75 14.68
CA VAL A 172 -0.76 -5.57 13.45
C VAL A 172 -2.16 -5.06 13.77
N SER A 173 -2.51 -3.94 13.16
CA SER A 173 -3.89 -3.41 13.14
C SER A 173 -4.47 -3.67 11.77
N TYR A 174 -5.42 -4.58 11.69
CA TYR A 174 -6.11 -4.94 10.45
C TYR A 174 -7.53 -4.41 10.43
N LYS A 175 -7.97 -3.91 9.28
CA LYS A 175 -9.36 -3.51 9.04
C LYS A 175 -9.78 -3.93 7.63
N PHE A 176 -10.99 -4.48 7.52
CA PHE A 176 -11.65 -4.80 6.26
C PHE A 176 -12.93 -3.98 6.11
N GLU A 177 -13.19 -3.53 4.87
CA GLU A 177 -14.46 -2.87 4.49
C GLU A 177 -14.95 -3.35 3.12
N GLU A 178 -16.29 -3.45 2.98
CA GLU A 178 -17.01 -3.78 1.77
C GLU A 178 -17.91 -2.61 1.34
#